data_ecf57a5bfe8e34c32b6aac5b7f71a646
#
_entry.id   ecf57a5bfe8e34c32b6aac5b7f71a646
#
_cell.length_a   1.000
_cell.length_b   1.000
_cell.length_c   1.000
_cell.angle_alpha   90.00
_cell.angle_beta   90.00
_cell.angle_gamma   90.00
#
_symmetry.space_group_name_H-M   'P 1'
#
loop_
_entity.id
_entity.type
_entity.pdbx_description
1 polymer ?
#
loop_
_entity_poly.entity_id
_entity_poly.type
_entity_poly.pdbx_seq_one_letter_code
_entity_poly.pdbx_strand_id
1 'polypeptide(L)'
;LRASLAVESSRSVLVINKDNLDESSSQWAQGGIASVIDPADRFDNHIADTIAAGGDLCNPGVVDSIVREAPARIAELIQWGTKFDKRDGELELGKEGGHSHHRIVHALGDATGREVMRAVIQRAKNAKNIDVWPDTFTIDLVTHRGVCRGAIVWHPQRGKTMIWAKKTILATG
;
A
#
# COMPACT_ATOMS: atom_id res chain seq x y z
N LEU A 1 -5.22 -3.16 3.06
CA LEU A 1 -5.60 -1.94 3.80
C LEU A 1 -5.87 -0.75 2.87
N ARG A 2 -4.96 -0.39 1.93
CA ARG A 2 -5.18 0.80 1.06
C ARG A 2 -6.49 0.68 0.25
N ALA A 3 -6.76 -0.50 -0.32
CA ALA A 3 -7.99 -0.73 -1.07
C ALA A 3 -9.25 -0.61 -0.19
N SER A 4 -9.19 -1.06 1.07
CA SER A 4 -10.33 -0.92 2.00
C SER A 4 -10.67 0.53 2.31
N LEU A 5 -9.66 1.39 2.39
CA LEU A 5 -9.84 2.84 2.62
C LEU A 5 -10.41 3.59 1.40
N ALA A 6 -10.39 2.99 0.21
CA ALA A 6 -11.00 3.56 -1.00
C ALA A 6 -12.48 3.19 -1.16
N VAL A 7 -13.00 2.30 -0.32
CA VAL A 7 -14.42 1.91 -0.37
C VAL A 7 -15.27 3.00 0.29
N GLU A 8 -16.38 3.34 -0.34
CA GLU A 8 -17.36 4.29 0.20
C GLU A 8 -17.77 3.92 1.63
N SER A 9 -17.88 4.91 2.51
CA SER A 9 -18.22 4.71 3.93
C SER A 9 -19.59 4.09 4.19
N SER A 10 -20.47 4.10 3.19
CA SER A 10 -21.79 3.44 3.21
C SER A 10 -21.71 1.91 3.08
N ARG A 11 -20.54 1.37 2.71
CA ARG A 11 -20.33 -0.06 2.49
C ARG A 11 -19.45 -0.65 3.59
N SER A 12 -19.87 -1.76 4.15
CA SER A 12 -19.06 -2.50 5.12
C SER A 12 -17.92 -3.25 4.42
N VAL A 13 -16.75 -3.21 5.03
CA VAL A 13 -15.54 -3.89 4.57
C VAL A 13 -15.00 -4.74 5.69
N LEU A 14 -14.66 -5.98 5.40
CA LEU A 14 -13.89 -6.84 6.28
C LEU A 14 -12.52 -7.07 5.66
N VAL A 15 -11.48 -6.73 6.39
CA VAL A 15 -10.09 -7.04 6.06
C VAL A 15 -9.66 -8.23 6.90
N ILE A 16 -9.20 -9.29 6.26
CA ILE A 16 -8.63 -10.45 6.95
C ILE A 16 -7.15 -10.56 6.68
N ASN A 17 -6.38 -10.90 7.67
CA ASN A 17 -4.94 -11.09 7.59
C ASN A 17 -4.53 -12.35 8.33
N LYS A 18 -3.62 -13.13 7.75
CA LYS A 18 -3.18 -14.42 8.30
C LYS A 18 -2.48 -14.27 9.64
N ASP A 19 -1.77 -13.18 9.81
CA ASP A 19 -1.01 -12.86 11.01
C ASP A 19 -1.50 -11.52 11.58
N ASN A 20 -0.76 -10.95 12.54
CA ASN A 20 -1.01 -9.59 12.98
C ASN A 20 -0.76 -8.55 11.84
N LEU A 21 -1.38 -7.38 11.95
CA LEU A 21 -1.29 -6.35 10.90
C LEU A 21 0.10 -5.78 10.73
N ASP A 22 0.93 -5.89 11.76
CA ASP A 22 2.30 -5.38 11.74
C ASP A 22 3.26 -6.36 11.04
N GLU A 23 2.85 -7.62 10.82
CA GLU A 23 3.64 -8.61 10.10
C GLU A 23 3.32 -8.59 8.62
N SER A 24 4.08 -7.80 7.86
CA SER A 24 3.91 -7.71 6.41
C SER A 24 5.21 -7.32 5.72
N SER A 25 5.36 -7.69 4.44
CA SER A 25 6.49 -7.23 3.61
C SER A 25 6.59 -5.70 3.58
N SER A 26 5.46 -5.00 3.63
CA SER A 26 5.42 -3.53 3.64
C SER A 26 5.99 -2.95 4.93
N GLN A 27 5.78 -3.62 6.07
CA GLN A 27 6.36 -3.22 7.37
C GLN A 27 7.89 -3.24 7.36
N TRP A 28 8.46 -4.23 6.69
CA TRP A 28 9.90 -4.46 6.60
C TRP A 28 10.55 -3.75 5.41
N ALA A 29 9.78 -2.99 4.62
CA ALA A 29 10.33 -2.24 3.50
C ALA A 29 11.27 -1.15 4.00
N GLN A 30 12.53 -1.27 3.63
CA GLN A 30 13.59 -0.27 3.82
C GLN A 30 13.58 0.73 2.67
N GLY A 31 14.55 1.62 2.67
CA GLY A 31 14.63 2.67 1.65
C GLY A 31 13.41 3.58 1.68
N GLY A 32 13.05 4.14 0.54
CA GLY A 32 12.00 5.13 0.46
C GLY A 32 11.02 4.90 -0.69
N ILE A 33 10.24 5.92 -0.97
CA ILE A 33 9.26 5.92 -2.07
C ILE A 33 9.68 6.99 -3.07
N ALA A 34 9.89 6.57 -4.33
CA ALA A 34 10.25 7.48 -5.42
C ALA A 34 9.02 8.29 -5.87
N SER A 35 9.15 9.61 -5.91
CA SER A 35 8.10 10.50 -6.37
C SER A 35 8.67 11.81 -6.90
N VAL A 36 8.16 12.27 -8.05
CA VAL A 36 8.57 13.54 -8.66
C VAL A 36 7.90 14.69 -7.90
N ILE A 37 8.59 15.22 -6.91
CA ILE A 37 8.12 16.31 -6.04
C ILE A 37 8.99 17.56 -6.22
N ASP A 38 10.31 17.39 -6.42
CA ASP A 38 11.24 18.48 -6.67
C ASP A 38 10.91 19.16 -8.01
N PRO A 39 10.78 20.51 -8.07
CA PRO A 39 10.58 21.24 -9.32
C PRO A 39 11.69 21.05 -10.38
N ALA A 40 12.89 20.66 -9.95
CA ALA A 40 14.00 20.36 -10.85
C ALA A 40 13.89 18.97 -11.51
N ASP A 41 13.01 18.09 -11.01
CA ASP A 41 12.78 16.76 -11.58
C ASP A 41 11.54 16.75 -12.48
N ARG A 42 11.46 15.75 -13.36
CA ARG A 42 10.38 15.59 -14.34
C ARG A 42 9.90 14.15 -14.36
N PHE A 43 8.62 13.94 -14.64
CA PHE A 43 8.05 12.60 -14.80
C PHE A 43 8.81 11.78 -15.84
N ASP A 44 9.16 12.40 -16.96
CA ASP A 44 9.87 11.72 -18.05
C ASP A 44 11.26 11.20 -17.61
N ASN A 45 11.95 11.92 -16.72
CA ASN A 45 13.21 11.44 -16.14
C ASN A 45 12.99 10.19 -15.30
N HIS A 46 11.97 10.21 -14.43
CA HIS A 46 11.67 9.08 -13.58
C HIS A 46 11.18 7.86 -14.38
N ILE A 47 10.37 8.07 -15.42
CA ILE A 47 9.93 7.02 -16.35
C ILE A 47 11.14 6.39 -17.05
N ALA A 48 12.04 7.22 -17.58
CA ALA A 48 13.25 6.74 -18.26
C ALA A 48 14.15 5.93 -17.32
N ASP A 49 14.41 6.44 -16.10
CA ASP A 49 15.19 5.74 -15.07
C ASP A 49 14.56 4.38 -14.71
N THR A 50 13.24 4.34 -14.56
CA THR A 50 12.50 3.11 -14.21
C THR A 50 12.58 2.07 -15.33
N ILE A 51 12.38 2.48 -16.58
CA ILE A 51 12.47 1.59 -17.74
C ILE A 51 13.90 1.07 -17.90
N ALA A 52 14.91 1.95 -17.75
CA ALA A 52 16.33 1.55 -17.85
C ALA A 52 16.70 0.53 -16.75
N ALA A 53 16.25 0.73 -15.51
CA ALA A 53 16.52 -0.19 -14.42
C ALA A 53 15.77 -1.54 -14.56
N GLY A 54 14.58 -1.51 -15.13
CA GLY A 54 13.75 -2.72 -15.31
C GLY A 54 14.06 -3.51 -16.57
N GLY A 55 14.92 -3.03 -17.46
CA GLY A 55 15.24 -3.68 -18.73
C GLY A 55 13.97 -3.94 -19.56
N ASP A 56 13.94 -5.07 -20.24
CA ASP A 56 12.81 -5.46 -21.12
C ASP A 56 11.55 -5.93 -20.38
N LEU A 57 11.57 -5.96 -19.05
CA LEU A 57 10.46 -6.45 -18.23
C LEU A 57 9.40 -5.37 -17.93
N CYS A 58 9.68 -4.11 -18.22
CA CYS A 58 8.76 -3.02 -17.95
C CYS A 58 7.61 -2.96 -18.96
N ASN A 59 6.39 -2.69 -18.45
CA ASN A 59 5.30 -2.18 -19.29
C ASN A 59 5.31 -0.65 -19.24
N PRO A 60 5.68 0.07 -20.32
CA PRO A 60 5.84 1.52 -20.30
C PRO A 60 4.57 2.29 -19.89
N GLY A 61 3.38 1.80 -20.31
CA GLY A 61 2.12 2.44 -19.94
C GLY A 61 1.82 2.34 -18.45
N VAL A 62 2.16 1.21 -17.83
CA VAL A 62 2.03 1.03 -16.37
C VAL A 62 3.04 1.92 -15.64
N VAL A 63 4.28 1.98 -16.10
CA VAL A 63 5.31 2.86 -15.52
C VAL A 63 4.87 4.32 -15.57
N ASP A 64 4.41 4.80 -16.71
CA ASP A 64 3.92 6.19 -16.86
C ASP A 64 2.78 6.48 -15.86
N SER A 65 1.80 5.60 -15.77
CA SER A 65 0.65 5.75 -14.86
C SER A 65 1.10 5.83 -13.39
N ILE A 66 1.94 4.89 -12.94
CA ILE A 66 2.41 4.82 -11.55
C ILE A 66 3.25 6.05 -11.20
N VAL A 67 4.18 6.43 -12.07
CA VAL A 67 5.07 7.57 -11.83
C VAL A 67 4.29 8.88 -11.71
N ARG A 68 3.29 9.09 -12.57
CA ARG A 68 2.46 10.30 -12.52
C ARG A 68 1.52 10.34 -11.32
N GLU A 69 1.08 9.19 -10.82
CA GLU A 69 0.23 9.12 -9.62
C GLU A 69 1.02 9.30 -8.32
N ALA A 70 2.31 9.02 -8.29
CA ALA A 70 3.11 8.98 -7.06
C ALA A 70 3.01 10.25 -6.19
N PRO A 71 3.08 11.50 -6.71
CA PRO A 71 2.95 12.69 -5.88
C PRO A 71 1.62 12.77 -5.12
N ALA A 72 0.52 12.42 -5.79
CA ALA A 72 -0.79 12.40 -5.17
C ALA A 72 -0.89 11.32 -4.08
N ARG A 73 -0.24 10.17 -4.27
CA ARG A 73 -0.19 9.10 -3.26
C ARG A 73 0.64 9.49 -2.04
N ILE A 74 1.76 10.18 -2.22
CA ILE A 74 2.55 10.74 -1.11
C ILE A 74 1.74 11.76 -0.32
N ALA A 75 1.06 12.70 -1.00
CA ALA A 75 0.18 13.66 -0.34
C ALA A 75 -0.95 12.97 0.46
N GLU A 76 -1.55 11.92 -0.08
CA GLU A 76 -2.55 11.12 0.60
C GLU A 76 -2.00 10.45 1.87
N LEU A 77 -0.80 9.85 1.81
CA LEU A 77 -0.15 9.25 2.97
C LEU A 77 0.14 10.29 4.07
N ILE A 78 0.58 11.48 3.69
CA ILE A 78 0.79 12.60 4.62
C ILE A 78 -0.54 12.99 5.29
N GLN A 79 -1.62 13.12 4.53
CA GLN A 79 -2.95 13.41 5.07
C GLN A 79 -3.46 12.32 6.04
N TRP A 80 -3.03 11.08 5.84
CA TRP A 80 -3.35 9.95 6.75
C TRP A 80 -2.43 9.90 7.97
N GLY A 81 -1.47 10.82 8.06
CA GLY A 81 -0.59 10.98 9.22
C GLY A 81 0.74 10.23 9.13
N THR A 82 1.18 9.87 7.91
CA THR A 82 2.55 9.41 7.68
C THR A 82 3.53 10.56 7.88
N LYS A 83 4.55 10.33 8.69
CA LYS A 83 5.60 11.30 9.02
C LYS A 83 6.84 10.98 8.20
N PHE A 84 6.93 11.53 7.00
CA PHE A 84 8.16 11.50 6.22
C PHE A 84 9.22 12.43 6.81
N ASP A 85 10.48 12.11 6.59
CA ASP A 85 11.61 12.90 7.03
C ASP A 85 11.62 14.26 6.33
N LYS A 86 11.98 15.30 7.09
CA LYS A 86 11.94 16.68 6.62
C LYS A 86 13.23 17.41 7.00
N ARG A 87 13.66 18.31 6.12
CA ARG A 87 14.70 19.28 6.39
C ARG A 87 14.15 20.67 6.13
N ASP A 88 14.31 21.58 7.09
CA ASP A 88 13.82 22.98 7.02
C ASP A 88 12.32 23.10 6.70
N GLY A 89 11.52 22.10 7.13
CA GLY A 89 10.07 22.08 6.93
C GLY A 89 9.60 21.41 5.64
N GLU A 90 10.48 21.21 4.66
CA GLU A 90 10.20 20.52 3.40
C GLU A 90 10.58 19.04 3.47
N LEU A 91 10.00 18.22 2.56
CA LEU A 91 10.36 16.80 2.46
C LEU A 91 11.84 16.65 2.10
N GLU A 92 12.57 15.87 2.87
CA GLU A 92 13.95 15.53 2.54
C GLU A 92 13.95 14.45 1.46
N LEU A 93 14.55 14.77 0.31
CA LEU A 93 14.60 13.88 -0.84
C LEU A 93 16.00 13.24 -0.97
N GLY A 94 16.02 11.93 -0.89
CA GLY A 94 17.21 11.12 -1.17
C GLY A 94 17.39 10.82 -2.66
N LYS A 95 18.59 10.34 -2.99
CA LYS A 95 18.91 9.77 -4.31
C LYS A 95 19.53 8.40 -4.11
N GLU A 96 18.88 7.40 -4.63
CA GLU A 96 19.36 6.02 -4.60
C GLU A 96 19.85 5.56 -5.98
N GLY A 97 20.48 4.39 -6.04
CA GLY A 97 20.95 3.80 -7.30
C GLY A 97 19.84 3.64 -8.33
N GLY A 98 20.14 3.88 -9.59
CA GLY A 98 19.17 3.85 -10.69
C GLY A 98 18.36 5.13 -10.89
N HIS A 99 18.45 6.11 -9.97
CA HIS A 99 17.77 7.40 -10.12
C HIS A 99 18.69 8.51 -10.58
N SER A 100 18.28 9.28 -11.58
CA SER A 100 19.03 10.45 -12.09
C SER A 100 18.88 11.69 -11.20
N HIS A 101 17.77 11.80 -10.43
CA HIS A 101 17.44 12.94 -9.59
C HIS A 101 17.14 12.54 -8.14
N HIS A 102 17.20 13.51 -7.21
CA HIS A 102 16.73 13.32 -5.84
C HIS A 102 15.20 13.29 -5.86
N ARG A 103 14.60 12.16 -5.52
CA ARG A 103 13.15 11.97 -5.55
C ARG A 103 12.63 10.96 -4.53
N ILE A 104 13.49 10.45 -3.68
CA ILE A 104 13.12 9.39 -2.74
C ILE A 104 12.71 10.02 -1.42
N VAL A 105 11.45 9.90 -1.04
CA VAL A 105 10.98 10.28 0.30
C VAL A 105 11.21 9.13 1.27
N HIS A 106 11.76 9.43 2.44
CA HIS A 106 12.05 8.46 3.49
C HIS A 106 11.25 8.77 4.75
N ALA A 107 11.15 7.80 5.63
CA ALA A 107 10.65 7.98 6.98
C ALA A 107 11.49 7.15 7.95
N LEU A 108 11.84 7.75 9.09
CA LEU A 108 12.66 7.11 10.13
C LEU A 108 14.00 6.58 9.59
N GLY A 109 14.61 7.30 8.65
CA GLY A 109 15.80 6.89 7.94
C GLY A 109 15.50 5.77 6.93
N ASP A 110 15.75 4.51 7.29
CA ASP A 110 15.56 3.34 6.43
C ASP A 110 14.37 2.45 6.84
N ALA A 111 13.42 3.00 7.59
CA ALA A 111 12.25 2.27 8.08
C ALA A 111 10.93 2.84 7.54
N THR A 112 10.94 3.29 6.30
CA THR A 112 9.79 3.94 5.63
C THR A 112 8.54 3.07 5.65
N GLY A 113 8.67 1.77 5.40
CA GLY A 113 7.55 0.84 5.43
C GLY A 113 6.86 0.78 6.78
N ARG A 114 7.62 0.78 7.87
CA ARG A 114 7.08 0.78 9.24
C ARG A 114 6.21 2.01 9.51
N GLU A 115 6.67 3.19 9.13
CA GLU A 115 5.91 4.43 9.34
C GLU A 115 4.66 4.50 8.45
N VAL A 116 4.77 4.10 7.19
CA VAL A 116 3.61 4.01 6.28
C VAL A 116 2.57 3.03 6.82
N MET A 117 2.99 1.84 7.24
CA MET A 117 2.08 0.84 7.79
C MET A 117 1.43 1.32 9.09
N ARG A 118 2.17 1.99 10.00
CA ARG A 118 1.60 2.62 11.20
C ARG A 118 0.44 3.56 10.84
N ALA A 119 0.66 4.46 9.90
CA ALA A 119 -0.35 5.44 9.49
C ALA A 119 -1.57 4.77 8.82
N VAL A 120 -1.35 3.86 7.89
CA VAL A 120 -2.42 3.15 7.16
C VAL A 120 -3.25 2.26 8.09
N ILE A 121 -2.61 1.54 9.02
CA ILE A 121 -3.30 0.72 10.03
C ILE A 121 -4.14 1.61 10.95
N GLN A 122 -3.57 2.70 11.44
CA GLN A 122 -4.31 3.64 12.30
C GLN A 122 -5.52 4.24 11.57
N ARG A 123 -5.34 4.59 10.29
CA ARG A 123 -6.43 5.11 9.46
C ARG A 123 -7.53 4.08 9.26
N ALA A 124 -7.19 2.82 8.99
CA ALA A 124 -8.14 1.73 8.81
C ALA A 124 -8.91 1.43 10.12
N LYS A 125 -8.21 1.39 11.26
CA LYS A 125 -8.82 1.16 12.58
C LYS A 125 -9.81 2.27 12.98
N ASN A 126 -9.60 3.49 12.51
CA ASN A 126 -10.49 4.62 12.78
C ASN A 126 -11.69 4.71 11.83
N ALA A 127 -11.72 3.93 10.77
CA ALA A 127 -12.81 3.92 9.80
C ALA A 127 -13.97 3.06 10.31
N LYS A 128 -15.14 3.66 10.51
CA LYS A 128 -16.32 2.98 11.11
C LYS A 128 -16.89 1.84 10.25
N ASN A 129 -16.60 1.84 8.97
CA ASN A 129 -17.08 0.85 8.00
C ASN A 129 -16.09 -0.28 7.73
N ILE A 130 -14.92 -0.28 8.38
CA ILE A 130 -13.88 -1.28 8.18
C ILE A 130 -13.70 -2.08 9.46
N ASP A 131 -13.97 -3.38 9.38
CA ASP A 131 -13.58 -4.35 10.38
C ASP A 131 -12.27 -5.04 9.96
N VAL A 132 -11.39 -5.29 10.91
CA VAL A 132 -10.12 -5.97 10.66
C VAL A 132 -10.02 -7.21 11.56
N TRP A 133 -9.83 -8.36 10.93
CA TRP A 133 -9.60 -9.63 11.62
C TRP A 133 -8.16 -10.09 11.38
N PRO A 134 -7.24 -9.84 12.30
CA PRO A 134 -5.91 -10.46 12.29
C PRO A 134 -6.03 -11.96 12.60
N ASP A 135 -4.95 -12.67 12.55
CA ASP A 135 -4.84 -14.10 12.89
C ASP A 135 -5.88 -14.98 12.16
N THR A 136 -6.30 -14.55 10.97
CA THR A 136 -7.37 -15.19 10.21
C THR A 136 -6.82 -15.86 8.97
N PHE A 137 -6.75 -17.19 9.01
CA PHE A 137 -6.27 -17.99 7.90
C PHE A 137 -7.39 -18.26 6.90
N THR A 138 -7.19 -17.87 5.65
CA THR A 138 -8.13 -18.20 4.56
C THR A 138 -7.92 -19.63 4.11
N ILE A 139 -8.94 -20.47 4.30
CA ILE A 139 -8.91 -21.88 3.91
C ILE A 139 -9.23 -22.02 2.43
N ASP A 140 -10.31 -21.34 1.96
CA ASP A 140 -10.76 -21.43 0.58
C ASP A 140 -11.65 -20.24 0.21
N LEU A 141 -11.86 -20.02 -1.08
CA LEU A 141 -12.84 -19.09 -1.60
C LEU A 141 -14.18 -19.79 -1.85
N VAL A 142 -15.25 -19.16 -1.43
CA VAL A 142 -16.59 -19.63 -1.76
C VAL A 142 -16.98 -19.13 -3.13
N THR A 143 -17.10 -20.05 -4.08
CA THR A 143 -17.47 -19.72 -5.46
C THR A 143 -18.79 -20.39 -5.86
N HIS A 144 -19.60 -19.71 -6.65
CA HIS A 144 -20.80 -20.26 -7.24
C HIS A 144 -20.97 -19.74 -8.67
N ARG A 145 -21.08 -20.65 -9.64
CA ARG A 145 -21.23 -20.32 -11.08
C ARG A 145 -20.16 -19.34 -11.58
N GLY A 146 -18.89 -19.57 -11.20
CA GLY A 146 -17.76 -18.72 -11.60
C GLY A 146 -17.65 -17.38 -10.88
N VAL A 147 -18.51 -17.09 -9.88
CA VAL A 147 -18.49 -15.85 -9.12
C VAL A 147 -18.06 -16.12 -7.68
N CYS A 148 -17.05 -15.37 -7.19
CA CYS A 148 -16.67 -15.39 -5.79
C CYS A 148 -17.78 -14.77 -4.94
N ARG A 149 -18.17 -15.49 -3.89
CA ARG A 149 -19.24 -15.11 -2.96
C ARG A 149 -18.73 -14.87 -1.54
N GLY A 150 -17.43 -15.09 -1.30
CA GLY A 150 -16.82 -14.94 0.00
C GLY A 150 -15.67 -15.89 0.22
N ALA A 151 -15.40 -16.22 1.48
CA ALA A 151 -14.32 -17.10 1.86
C ALA A 151 -14.69 -17.99 3.06
N ILE A 152 -14.05 -19.15 3.16
CA ILE A 152 -14.03 -19.96 4.38
C ILE A 152 -12.71 -19.66 5.07
N VAL A 153 -12.79 -19.26 6.33
CA VAL A 153 -11.64 -18.87 7.13
C VAL A 153 -11.59 -19.66 8.44
N TRP A 154 -10.42 -19.71 9.05
CA TRP A 154 -10.22 -20.15 10.41
C TRP A 154 -9.65 -19.00 11.24
N HIS A 155 -10.24 -18.78 12.39
CA HIS A 155 -9.81 -17.77 13.35
C HIS A 155 -9.73 -18.38 14.75
N PRO A 156 -8.70 -18.10 15.57
CA PRO A 156 -8.51 -18.74 16.87
C PRO A 156 -9.70 -18.67 17.80
N GLN A 157 -10.39 -17.54 17.83
CA GLN A 157 -11.53 -17.30 18.72
C GLN A 157 -12.91 -17.61 18.09
N ARG A 158 -12.99 -17.64 16.74
CA ARG A 158 -14.25 -17.83 16.00
C ARG A 158 -14.37 -19.22 15.37
N GLY A 159 -13.25 -19.98 15.36
CA GLY A 159 -13.16 -21.27 14.67
C GLY A 159 -13.31 -21.14 13.16
N LYS A 160 -13.76 -22.22 12.54
CA LYS A 160 -14.04 -22.24 11.09
C LYS A 160 -15.31 -21.43 10.80
N THR A 161 -15.16 -20.36 10.05
CA THR A 161 -16.22 -19.39 9.76
C THR A 161 -16.38 -19.19 8.27
N MET A 162 -17.62 -19.10 7.77
CA MET A 162 -17.94 -18.72 6.41
C MET A 162 -18.25 -17.22 6.37
N ILE A 163 -17.53 -16.48 5.54
CA ILE A 163 -17.73 -15.05 5.31
C ILE A 163 -18.39 -14.88 3.94
N TRP A 164 -19.53 -14.21 3.92
CA TRP A 164 -20.20 -13.83 2.69
C TRP A 164 -19.81 -12.42 2.27
N ALA A 165 -19.43 -12.24 1.00
CA ALA A 165 -19.06 -10.94 0.45
C ALA A 165 -19.60 -10.77 -0.97
N LYS A 166 -20.11 -9.58 -1.26
CA LYS A 166 -20.53 -9.22 -2.63
C LYS A 166 -19.35 -9.08 -3.58
N LYS A 167 -18.21 -8.63 -3.06
CA LYS A 167 -16.93 -8.47 -3.78
C LYS A 167 -15.79 -8.92 -2.87
N THR A 168 -14.80 -9.57 -3.45
CA THR A 168 -13.58 -10.01 -2.76
C THR A 168 -12.37 -9.47 -3.49
N ILE A 169 -11.44 -8.87 -2.76
CA ILE A 169 -10.15 -8.41 -3.26
C ILE A 169 -9.08 -9.35 -2.69
N LEU A 170 -8.32 -10.01 -3.54
CA LEU A 170 -7.16 -10.79 -3.15
C LEU A 170 -5.94 -9.89 -3.19
N ALA A 171 -5.24 -9.80 -2.05
CA ALA A 171 -4.03 -8.99 -1.89
C ALA A 171 -3.02 -9.77 -1.02
N THR A 172 -2.79 -11.01 -1.39
CA THR A 172 -2.04 -11.99 -0.58
C THR A 172 -0.52 -11.90 -0.76
N GLY A 173 -0.05 -11.12 -1.74
CA GLY A 173 1.36 -11.02 -2.09
C GLY A 173 1.82 -12.13 -3.01
#